data_d0db0069ccd6185eb9edefb15d4febd7
#
_entry.id   d0db0069ccd6185eb9edefb15d4febd7
#
_cell.length_a   1.000
_cell.length_b   1.000
_cell.length_c   1.000
_cell.angle_alpha   90.00
_cell.angle_beta   90.00
_cell.angle_gamma   90.00
#
_symmetry.space_group_name_H-M   'P 1'
#
loop_
_entity.id
_entity.type
_entity.pdbx_description
1 polymer ?
#
loop_
_entity_poly.entity_id
_entity_poly.type
_entity_poly.pdbx_seq_one_letter_code
_entity_poly.pdbx_strand_id
1 'polypeptide(L)'
;IALSGEAALQDVEKTYYDLIVLDLMLGKLSGMDVLREVRRMHLMPIIVLSALSDIDKKIDCFRLGADDYMTKPFAREELMARVEACLRRTGGNFSSTSYKFKNMEVNYVNKMMTVDGNYVPMHRKTYEILELLVRNKETIMVKQQIFDRIWGYYSTTGPSVIEINVFR
;
A
#
# COMPACT_ATOMS: atom_id res chain seq x y z
N ILE A 1 -8.34 3.26 -11.03
CA ILE A 1 -9.70 3.04 -10.49
C ILE A 1 -10.30 1.88 -11.27
N ALA A 2 -10.65 0.80 -10.58
CA ALA A 2 -11.41 -0.31 -11.15
C ALA A 2 -12.91 0.01 -11.12
N LEU A 3 -13.61 -0.31 -12.20
CA LEU A 3 -15.04 -0.03 -12.35
C LEU A 3 -15.93 -1.25 -12.04
N SER A 4 -15.33 -2.42 -11.77
CA SER A 4 -16.02 -3.65 -11.36
C SER A 4 -15.15 -4.46 -10.41
N GLY A 5 -15.77 -5.41 -9.71
CA GLY A 5 -15.06 -6.34 -8.81
C GLY A 5 -14.03 -7.21 -9.53
N GLU A 6 -14.38 -7.69 -10.73
CA GLU A 6 -13.48 -8.50 -11.55
C GLU A 6 -12.25 -7.69 -11.99
N ALA A 7 -12.47 -6.44 -12.43
CA ALA A 7 -11.37 -5.55 -12.80
C ALA A 7 -10.48 -5.22 -11.60
N ALA A 8 -11.08 -5.02 -10.41
CA ALA A 8 -10.32 -4.78 -9.19
C ALA A 8 -9.43 -5.98 -8.82
N LEU A 9 -9.94 -7.21 -8.91
CA LEU A 9 -9.14 -8.42 -8.66
C LEU A 9 -7.98 -8.55 -9.65
N GLN A 10 -8.23 -8.32 -10.94
CA GLN A 10 -7.17 -8.33 -11.96
C GLN A 10 -6.12 -7.24 -11.73
N ASP A 11 -6.52 -6.07 -11.27
CA ASP A 11 -5.61 -4.96 -10.99
C ASP A 11 -4.70 -5.27 -9.78
N VAL A 12 -5.24 -5.82 -8.69
CA VAL A 12 -4.43 -6.17 -7.50
C VAL A 12 -3.49 -7.36 -7.74
N GLU A 13 -3.82 -8.25 -8.69
CA GLU A 13 -2.89 -9.30 -9.14
C GLU A 13 -1.68 -8.73 -9.90
N LYS A 14 -1.87 -7.64 -10.65
CA LYS A 14 -0.85 -7.06 -11.54
C LYS A 14 -0.09 -5.91 -10.92
N THR A 15 -0.69 -5.22 -9.95
CA THR A 15 -0.16 -3.98 -9.40
C THR A 15 -0.22 -4.04 -7.88
N TYR A 16 0.88 -3.65 -7.24
CA TYR A 16 0.91 -3.49 -5.80
C TYR A 16 0.28 -2.15 -5.40
N TYR A 17 -0.60 -2.20 -4.42
CA TYR A 17 -1.24 -1.04 -3.81
C TYR A 17 -0.90 -0.96 -2.33
N ASP A 18 -0.71 0.24 -1.81
CA ASP A 18 -0.45 0.49 -0.38
C ASP A 18 -1.74 0.47 0.45
N LEU A 19 -2.89 0.72 -0.19
CA LEU A 19 -4.22 0.68 0.41
C LEU A 19 -5.28 0.55 -0.68
N ILE A 20 -6.37 -0.12 -0.36
CA ILE A 20 -7.56 -0.20 -1.21
C ILE A 20 -8.73 0.52 -0.52
N VAL A 21 -9.44 1.35 -1.28
CA VAL A 21 -10.77 1.85 -0.92
C VAL A 21 -11.79 1.05 -1.74
N LEU A 22 -12.58 0.23 -1.07
CA LEU A 22 -13.49 -0.75 -1.68
C LEU A 22 -14.94 -0.36 -1.47
N ASP A 23 -15.66 -0.11 -2.56
CA ASP A 23 -17.12 -0.01 -2.52
C ASP A 23 -17.75 -1.41 -2.46
N LEU A 24 -18.74 -1.62 -1.62
CA LEU A 24 -19.47 -2.90 -1.60
C LEU A 24 -20.41 -3.07 -2.79
N MET A 25 -20.84 -1.98 -3.43
CA MET A 25 -21.77 -1.99 -4.56
C MET A 25 -21.04 -1.94 -5.90
N LEU A 26 -20.41 -3.05 -6.29
CA LEU A 26 -19.59 -3.13 -7.50
C LEU A 26 -20.27 -3.81 -8.71
N GLY A 27 -21.57 -4.03 -8.64
CA GLY A 27 -22.32 -4.67 -9.73
C GLY A 27 -22.44 -6.20 -9.61
N LYS A 28 -21.88 -6.96 -10.56
CA LYS A 28 -22.06 -8.42 -10.63
C LYS A 28 -21.35 -9.17 -9.50
N LEU A 29 -20.11 -8.81 -9.22
CA LEU A 29 -19.35 -9.38 -8.11
C LEU A 29 -19.55 -8.50 -6.88
N SER A 30 -19.93 -9.13 -5.77
CA SER A 30 -20.13 -8.41 -4.49
C SER A 30 -18.77 -7.86 -3.99
N GLY A 31 -18.76 -6.63 -3.46
CA GLY A 31 -17.57 -6.09 -2.81
C GLY A 31 -17.10 -6.94 -1.63
N MET A 32 -17.99 -7.71 -0.98
CA MET A 32 -17.60 -8.66 0.06
C MET A 32 -16.80 -9.85 -0.50
N ASP A 33 -17.12 -10.31 -1.71
CA ASP A 33 -16.36 -11.37 -2.37
C ASP A 33 -15.00 -10.83 -2.83
N VAL A 34 -14.96 -9.60 -3.34
CA VAL A 34 -13.68 -8.92 -3.65
C VAL A 34 -12.81 -8.79 -2.40
N LEU A 35 -13.39 -8.33 -1.28
CA LEU A 35 -12.69 -8.22 0.00
C LEU A 35 -12.07 -9.56 0.42
N ARG A 36 -12.86 -10.63 0.36
CA ARG A 36 -12.43 -11.99 0.71
C ARG A 36 -11.26 -12.45 -0.17
N GLU A 37 -11.37 -12.31 -1.49
CA GLU A 37 -10.33 -12.75 -2.41
C GLU A 37 -9.04 -11.92 -2.28
N VAL A 38 -9.16 -10.60 -2.19
CA VAL A 38 -7.98 -9.74 -1.94
C VAL A 38 -7.29 -10.13 -0.64
N ARG A 39 -8.04 -10.37 0.43
CA ARG A 39 -7.48 -10.69 1.74
C ARG A 39 -6.80 -12.06 1.79
N ARG A 40 -7.17 -12.99 0.92
CA ARG A 40 -6.47 -14.30 0.80
C ARG A 40 -5.04 -14.16 0.27
N MET A 41 -4.78 -13.13 -0.54
CA MET A 41 -3.50 -12.96 -1.26
C MET A 41 -2.69 -11.77 -0.72
N HIS A 42 -3.32 -10.79 -0.10
CA HIS A 42 -2.70 -9.50 0.23
C HIS A 42 -3.02 -9.03 1.65
N LEU A 43 -2.02 -8.39 2.29
CA LEU A 43 -2.13 -7.83 3.64
C LEU A 43 -2.28 -6.29 3.66
N MET A 44 -2.34 -5.64 2.49
CA MET A 44 -2.52 -4.20 2.43
C MET A 44 -3.84 -3.76 3.08
N PRO A 45 -3.90 -2.56 3.69
CA PRO A 45 -5.12 -2.06 4.30
C PRO A 45 -6.27 -1.94 3.29
N ILE A 46 -7.48 -2.28 3.74
CA ILE A 46 -8.71 -2.14 2.97
C ILE A 46 -9.71 -1.33 3.78
N ILE A 47 -10.12 -0.17 3.25
CA ILE A 47 -11.21 0.64 3.77
C ILE A 47 -12.45 0.34 2.94
N VAL A 48 -13.50 -0.16 3.59
CA VAL A 48 -14.78 -0.47 2.93
C VAL A 48 -15.67 0.77 2.93
N LEU A 49 -16.23 1.11 1.77
CA LEU A 49 -17.28 2.12 1.62
C LEU A 49 -18.63 1.43 1.36
N SER A 50 -19.68 1.83 2.07
CA SER A 50 -21.01 1.24 1.87
C SER A 50 -22.12 2.26 2.11
N ALA A 51 -23.20 2.16 1.33
CA ALA A 51 -24.45 2.86 1.62
C ALA A 51 -25.25 2.19 2.77
N LEU A 52 -24.83 1.01 3.23
CA LEU A 52 -25.54 0.24 4.24
C LEU A 52 -25.04 0.62 5.63
N SER A 53 -25.97 1.05 6.47
CA SER A 53 -25.76 1.27 7.92
C SER A 53 -25.98 0.00 8.75
N ASP A 54 -26.18 -1.15 8.10
CA ASP A 54 -26.43 -2.43 8.74
C ASP A 54 -25.20 -2.89 9.53
N ILE A 55 -25.40 -3.03 10.85
CA ILE A 55 -24.34 -3.42 11.79
C ILE A 55 -23.81 -4.82 11.48
N ASP A 56 -24.68 -5.76 11.10
CA ASP A 56 -24.25 -7.13 10.81
C ASP A 56 -23.32 -7.19 9.61
N LYS A 57 -23.63 -6.47 8.55
CA LYS A 57 -22.75 -6.36 7.37
C LYS A 57 -21.43 -5.68 7.69
N LYS A 58 -21.43 -4.66 8.55
CA LYS A 58 -20.21 -4.03 9.02
C LYS A 58 -19.32 -5.02 9.78
N ILE A 59 -19.92 -5.80 10.69
CA ILE A 59 -19.22 -6.85 11.44
C ILE A 59 -18.65 -7.90 10.49
N ASP A 60 -19.40 -8.32 9.48
CA ASP A 60 -18.94 -9.29 8.50
C ASP A 60 -17.77 -8.76 7.66
N CYS A 61 -17.78 -7.48 7.28
CA CYS A 61 -16.61 -6.87 6.61
C CYS A 61 -15.35 -6.95 7.48
N PHE A 62 -15.44 -6.64 8.78
CA PHE A 62 -14.30 -6.75 9.68
C PHE A 62 -13.85 -8.21 9.87
N ARG A 63 -14.77 -9.17 9.96
CA ARG A 63 -14.45 -10.61 10.02
C ARG A 63 -13.76 -11.10 8.76
N LEU A 64 -14.11 -10.53 7.60
CA LEU A 64 -13.46 -10.81 6.31
C LEU A 64 -12.12 -10.11 6.16
N GLY A 65 -11.74 -9.24 7.11
CA GLY A 65 -10.43 -8.61 7.16
C GLY A 65 -10.39 -7.16 6.66
N ALA A 66 -11.50 -6.43 6.63
CA ALA A 66 -11.47 -4.99 6.44
C ALA A 66 -10.74 -4.31 7.61
N ASP A 67 -9.92 -3.31 7.33
CA ASP A 67 -9.19 -2.53 8.35
C ASP A 67 -10.01 -1.34 8.86
N ASP A 68 -10.91 -0.81 8.02
CA ASP A 68 -11.86 0.21 8.39
C ASP A 68 -13.13 0.15 7.53
N TYR A 69 -14.18 0.83 7.98
CA TYR A 69 -15.49 0.85 7.33
C TYR A 69 -16.10 2.25 7.44
N MET A 70 -16.56 2.78 6.31
CA MET A 70 -17.24 4.07 6.22
C MET A 70 -18.61 3.94 5.56
N THR A 71 -19.58 4.64 6.11
CA THR A 71 -20.92 4.76 5.51
C THR A 71 -20.98 5.95 4.55
N LYS A 72 -21.70 5.77 3.45
CA LYS A 72 -22.06 6.86 2.53
C LYS A 72 -23.35 7.55 3.01
N PRO A 73 -23.46 8.89 2.89
CA PRO A 73 -22.46 9.83 2.39
C PRO A 73 -21.38 10.11 3.42
N PHE A 74 -20.16 10.43 2.96
CA PHE A 74 -19.01 10.76 3.81
C PHE A 74 -18.34 12.06 3.36
N ALA A 75 -17.68 12.75 4.27
CA ALA A 75 -16.82 13.88 3.96
C ALA A 75 -15.48 13.39 3.38
N ARG A 76 -14.95 14.09 2.37
CA ARG A 76 -13.64 13.79 1.79
C ARG A 76 -12.54 13.80 2.85
N GLU A 77 -12.59 14.76 3.75
CA GLU A 77 -11.64 14.95 4.84
C GLU A 77 -11.63 13.75 5.80
N GLU A 78 -12.81 13.17 6.06
CA GLU A 78 -12.91 11.96 6.87
C GLU A 78 -12.26 10.77 6.18
N LEU A 79 -12.52 10.55 4.90
CA LEU A 79 -11.88 9.48 4.13
C LEU A 79 -10.36 9.63 4.16
N MET A 80 -9.84 10.84 3.91
CA MET A 80 -8.41 11.10 3.92
C MET A 80 -7.78 10.82 5.28
N ALA A 81 -8.41 11.26 6.38
CA ALA A 81 -7.93 10.98 7.74
C ALA A 81 -7.86 9.48 8.04
N ARG A 82 -8.84 8.69 7.58
CA ARG A 82 -8.86 7.23 7.74
C ARG A 82 -7.79 6.54 6.89
N VAL A 83 -7.61 6.97 5.63
CA VAL A 83 -6.53 6.50 4.76
C VAL A 83 -5.17 6.71 5.43
N GLU A 84 -4.90 7.92 5.93
CA GLU A 84 -3.65 8.23 6.64
C GLU A 84 -3.48 7.37 7.90
N ALA A 85 -4.56 7.14 8.67
CA ALA A 85 -4.52 6.30 9.86
C ALA A 85 -4.21 4.83 9.53
N CYS A 86 -4.81 4.28 8.48
CA CYS A 86 -4.54 2.92 8.00
C CYS A 86 -3.10 2.77 7.51
N LEU A 87 -2.64 3.70 6.67
CA LEU A 87 -1.27 3.70 6.15
C LEU A 87 -0.22 3.84 7.26
N ARG A 88 -0.50 4.64 8.29
CA ARG A 88 0.38 4.76 9.46
C ARG A 88 0.53 3.46 10.25
N ARG A 89 -0.54 2.67 10.39
CA ARG A 89 -0.51 1.36 11.08
C ARG A 89 0.32 0.31 10.33
N THR A 90 0.38 0.40 9.01
CA THR A 90 1.20 -0.53 8.20
C THR A 90 2.67 -0.12 8.07
N GLY A 91 3.13 0.79 8.93
CA GLY A 91 4.53 1.27 8.96
C GLY A 91 4.84 2.34 7.92
N GLY A 92 3.86 2.74 7.12
CA GLY A 92 4.00 3.82 6.15
C GLY A 92 3.85 5.19 6.80
N ASN A 93 4.94 5.88 7.06
CA ASN A 93 4.93 7.29 7.48
C ASN A 93 4.68 8.20 6.26
N PHE A 94 3.49 8.06 5.64
CA PHE A 94 3.12 8.74 4.38
C PHE A 94 2.91 10.25 4.55
N SER A 95 2.75 10.74 5.78
CA SER A 95 2.58 12.17 6.06
C SER A 95 3.91 12.95 6.14
N SER A 96 5.05 12.28 6.24
CA SER A 96 6.35 12.96 6.25
C SER A 96 6.90 13.13 4.83
N THR A 97 7.36 14.33 4.51
CA THR A 97 8.03 14.64 3.23
C THR A 97 9.46 14.11 3.18
N SER A 98 10.04 13.78 4.32
CA SER A 98 11.37 13.20 4.45
C SER A 98 11.53 12.37 5.72
N TYR A 99 12.55 11.51 5.73
CA TYR A 99 13.01 10.76 6.90
C TYR A 99 14.45 11.13 7.22
N LYS A 100 14.72 11.42 8.51
CA LYS A 100 16.06 11.75 8.99
C LYS A 100 16.53 10.71 10.00
N PHE A 101 17.74 10.22 9.83
CA PHE A 101 18.41 9.34 10.76
C PHE A 101 19.89 9.67 10.82
N LYS A 102 20.36 10.14 11.99
CA LYS A 102 21.74 10.66 12.16
C LYS A 102 22.01 11.77 11.13
N ASN A 103 23.01 11.56 10.29
CA ASN A 103 23.44 12.45 9.22
C ASN A 103 22.79 12.15 7.86
N MET A 104 21.90 11.15 7.78
CA MET A 104 21.20 10.77 6.56
C MET A 104 19.80 11.41 6.50
N GLU A 105 19.44 11.96 5.35
CA GLU A 105 18.08 12.40 5.04
C GLU A 105 17.60 11.78 3.72
N VAL A 106 16.44 11.12 3.76
CA VAL A 106 15.74 10.58 2.58
C VAL A 106 14.54 11.47 2.30
N ASN A 107 14.56 12.22 1.23
CA ASN A 107 13.47 13.11 0.83
C ASN A 107 12.56 12.40 -0.18
N TYR A 108 11.31 12.21 0.21
CA TYR A 108 10.33 11.44 -0.57
C TYR A 108 9.72 12.24 -1.72
N VAL A 109 9.76 13.58 -1.64
CA VAL A 109 9.15 14.46 -2.65
C VAL A 109 10.02 14.52 -3.88
N ASN A 110 11.31 14.82 -3.69
CA ASN A 110 12.27 14.97 -4.79
C ASN A 110 13.04 13.67 -5.11
N LYS A 111 12.74 12.57 -4.39
CA LYS A 111 13.38 11.26 -4.59
C LYS A 111 14.90 11.31 -4.43
N MET A 112 15.36 12.00 -3.41
CA MET A 112 16.80 12.22 -3.15
C MET A 112 17.18 11.72 -1.75
N MET A 113 18.44 11.28 -1.63
CA MET A 113 19.08 11.00 -0.35
C MET A 113 20.31 11.91 -0.19
N THR A 114 20.50 12.41 1.03
CA THR A 114 21.71 13.14 1.42
C THR A 114 22.35 12.51 2.65
N VAL A 115 23.68 12.60 2.73
CA VAL A 115 24.47 12.22 3.91
C VAL A 115 25.40 13.40 4.22
N ASP A 116 25.38 13.89 5.47
CA ASP A 116 26.07 15.12 5.88
C ASP A 116 25.73 16.33 4.98
N GLY A 117 24.50 16.39 4.49
CA GLY A 117 24.03 17.43 3.56
C GLY A 117 24.46 17.25 2.10
N ASN A 118 25.32 16.29 1.79
CA ASN A 118 25.80 16.01 0.45
C ASN A 118 24.86 15.02 -0.25
N TYR A 119 24.51 15.31 -1.51
CA TYR A 119 23.69 14.41 -2.32
C TYR A 119 24.41 13.10 -2.61
N VAL A 120 23.70 11.98 -2.41
CA VAL A 120 24.18 10.64 -2.77
C VAL A 120 23.49 10.19 -4.05
N PRO A 121 24.22 10.13 -5.19
CA PRO A 121 23.62 9.65 -6.43
C PRO A 121 23.30 8.16 -6.34
N MET A 122 22.09 7.79 -6.77
CA MET A 122 21.68 6.39 -6.84
C MET A 122 20.71 6.15 -8.00
N HIS A 123 20.66 4.92 -8.47
CA HIS A 123 19.69 4.52 -9.48
C HIS A 123 18.27 4.56 -8.92
N ARG A 124 17.30 4.84 -9.80
CA ARG A 124 15.89 4.94 -9.42
C ARG A 124 15.40 3.72 -8.60
N LYS A 125 15.72 2.51 -9.04
CA LYS A 125 15.31 1.28 -8.33
C LYS A 125 15.97 1.13 -6.96
N THR A 126 17.21 1.56 -6.83
CA THR A 126 17.90 1.61 -5.52
C THR A 126 17.20 2.58 -4.57
N TYR A 127 16.81 3.77 -5.08
CA TYR A 127 16.06 4.72 -4.27
C TYR A 127 14.68 4.17 -3.87
N GLU A 128 13.94 3.54 -4.79
CA GLU A 128 12.63 2.93 -4.52
C GLU A 128 12.73 1.84 -3.43
N ILE A 129 13.78 1.02 -3.45
CA ILE A 129 14.06 0.03 -2.38
C ILE A 129 14.34 0.74 -1.05
N LEU A 130 15.20 1.74 -1.05
CA LEU A 130 15.55 2.52 0.15
C LEU A 130 14.29 3.15 0.76
N GLU A 131 13.50 3.85 -0.05
CA GLU A 131 12.24 4.47 0.40
C GLU A 131 11.30 3.43 0.99
N LEU A 132 11.13 2.28 0.33
CA LEU A 132 10.29 1.19 0.81
C LEU A 132 10.74 0.69 2.18
N LEU A 133 12.03 0.43 2.36
CA LEU A 133 12.59 -0.08 3.62
C LEU A 133 12.52 0.96 4.74
N VAL A 134 12.82 2.22 4.44
CA VAL A 134 12.75 3.32 5.43
C VAL A 134 11.32 3.57 5.88
N ARG A 135 10.35 3.52 4.97
CA ARG A 135 8.92 3.64 5.32
C ARG A 135 8.42 2.48 6.17
N ASN A 136 9.02 1.30 6.02
CA ASN A 136 8.67 0.08 6.75
C ASN A 136 9.77 -0.34 7.76
N LYS A 137 10.51 0.60 8.33
CA LYS A 137 11.70 0.37 9.18
C LYS A 137 11.47 -0.53 10.41
N GLU A 138 10.23 -0.67 10.86
CA GLU A 138 9.85 -1.51 12.00
C GLU A 138 9.29 -2.88 11.56
N THR A 139 9.30 -3.16 10.26
CA THR A 139 8.75 -4.39 9.69
C THR A 139 9.83 -5.17 8.95
N ILE A 140 9.95 -6.46 9.25
CA ILE A 140 10.81 -7.35 8.48
C ILE A 140 10.13 -7.64 7.14
N MET A 141 10.79 -7.24 6.05
CA MET A 141 10.31 -7.51 4.69
C MET A 141 11.15 -8.63 4.06
N VAL A 142 10.48 -9.67 3.58
CA VAL A 142 11.18 -10.72 2.82
C VAL A 142 11.46 -10.23 1.39
N LYS A 143 12.52 -10.79 0.80
CA LYS A 143 13.02 -10.40 -0.53
C LYS A 143 11.93 -10.42 -1.62
N GLN A 144 11.03 -11.42 -1.59
CA GLN A 144 9.92 -11.50 -2.52
C GLN A 144 8.96 -10.32 -2.39
N GLN A 145 8.62 -9.91 -1.17
CA GLN A 145 7.74 -8.74 -0.93
C GLN A 145 8.35 -7.44 -1.46
N ILE A 146 9.68 -7.25 -1.30
CA ILE A 146 10.38 -6.09 -1.85
C ILE A 146 10.33 -6.13 -3.38
N PHE A 147 10.58 -7.31 -3.96
CA PHE A 147 10.55 -7.49 -5.40
C PHE A 147 9.19 -7.15 -5.99
N ASP A 148 8.13 -7.73 -5.44
CA ASP A 148 6.75 -7.56 -5.94
C ASP A 148 6.32 -6.08 -5.87
N ARG A 149 6.74 -5.36 -4.82
CA ARG A 149 6.44 -3.93 -4.66
C ARG A 149 7.16 -3.03 -5.65
N ILE A 150 8.40 -3.35 -6.02
CA ILE A 150 9.27 -2.47 -6.82
C ILE A 150 9.22 -2.82 -8.31
N TRP A 151 9.06 -4.09 -8.66
CA TRP A 151 9.04 -4.57 -10.05
C TRP A 151 7.68 -5.05 -10.52
N GLY A 152 6.73 -5.29 -9.60
CA GLY A 152 5.43 -5.87 -9.88
C GLY A 152 5.48 -7.40 -9.99
N TYR A 153 4.33 -8.01 -9.75
CA TYR A 153 4.18 -9.47 -9.63
C TYR A 153 4.54 -10.24 -10.91
N TYR A 154 4.38 -9.62 -12.09
CA TYR A 154 4.64 -10.24 -13.42
C TYR A 154 5.97 -9.81 -14.04
N SER A 155 6.92 -9.31 -13.26
CA SER A 155 8.22 -8.99 -13.79
C SER A 155 8.93 -10.24 -14.30
N THR A 156 9.51 -10.17 -15.49
CA THR A 156 10.33 -11.26 -16.09
C THR A 156 11.68 -11.44 -15.40
N THR A 157 12.07 -10.49 -14.54
CA THR A 157 13.29 -10.55 -13.71
C THR A 157 12.95 -11.18 -12.37
N GLY A 158 13.82 -12.01 -11.82
CA GLY A 158 13.62 -12.63 -10.50
C GLY A 158 14.08 -11.74 -9.34
N PRO A 159 13.75 -12.11 -8.08
CA PRO A 159 14.11 -11.33 -6.87
C PRO A 159 15.61 -11.09 -6.66
N SER A 160 16.49 -11.83 -7.34
CA SER A 160 17.95 -11.64 -7.32
C SER A 160 18.39 -10.24 -7.81
N VAL A 161 17.55 -9.56 -8.59
CA VAL A 161 17.82 -8.20 -9.06
C VAL A 161 17.95 -7.19 -7.91
N ILE A 162 17.33 -7.48 -6.73
CA ILE A 162 17.46 -6.65 -5.55
C ILE A 162 18.91 -6.58 -5.08
N GLU A 163 19.61 -7.71 -5.04
CA GLU A 163 21.01 -7.78 -4.63
C GLU A 163 21.89 -6.91 -5.52
N ILE A 164 21.67 -6.95 -6.83
CA ILE A 164 22.42 -6.12 -7.80
C ILE A 164 22.19 -4.62 -7.54
N ASN A 165 21.01 -4.23 -7.07
CA ASN A 165 20.68 -2.82 -6.81
C ASN A 165 21.14 -2.34 -5.42
N VAL A 166 21.35 -3.24 -4.46
CA VAL A 166 21.75 -2.91 -3.09
C VAL A 166 23.29 -2.91 -2.96
N PHE A 167 23.99 -3.77 -3.69
CA PHE A 167 25.46 -3.91 -3.61
C PHE A 167 26.26 -3.09 -4.66
N ARG A 168 25.61 -2.24 -5.42
CA ARG A 168 26.26 -1.25 -6.31
C ARG A 168 26.34 0.12 -5.65
#